data_439ce631c9b757dc3a0558616ce52aae
#
_entry.id   439ce631c9b757dc3a0558616ce52aae
#
_cell.length_a   1.000
_cell.length_b   1.000
_cell.length_c   1.000
_cell.angle_alpha   90.00
_cell.angle_beta   90.00
_cell.angle_gamma   90.00
#
_symmetry.space_group_name_H-M   'P 1'
#
loop_
_entity.id
_entity.type
_entity.pdbx_description
1 polymer ?
#
loop_
_entity_poly.entity_id
_entity_poly.type
_entity_poly.pdbx_seq_one_letter_code
_entity_poly.pdbx_strand_id
1 'polypeptide(L)' 'MKPRLKKIGRIWLCYTQTTAVCSGSTPEQAYQKWMIKNKAAE' A
#
# COMPACT_ATOMS: atom_id res chain seq x y z
N MET A 1 -8.06 -6.68 7.40
CA MET A 1 -7.84 -5.26 7.67
C MET A 1 -7.53 -4.51 6.39
N LYS A 2 -8.11 -3.37 6.22
CA LYS A 2 -7.92 -2.62 4.98
C LYS A 2 -6.76 -1.64 5.10
N PRO A 3 -5.88 -1.61 4.12
CA PRO A 3 -4.79 -0.65 4.14
C PRO A 3 -5.30 0.76 3.86
N ARG A 4 -4.54 1.72 4.29
CA ARG A 4 -4.84 3.11 4.02
C ARG A 4 -4.06 3.57 2.81
N LEU A 5 -4.69 4.45 2.04
CA LEU A 5 -4.05 5.01 0.86
C LEU A 5 -3.90 6.51 1.07
N LYS A 6 -2.74 7.02 0.74
CA LYS A 6 -2.46 8.44 0.86
C LYS A 6 -1.72 8.90 -0.38
N LYS A 7 -2.14 10.03 -0.91
CA LYS A 7 -1.49 10.62 -2.07
C LYS A 7 -0.51 11.69 -1.63
N ILE A 8 0.72 11.57 -2.09
CA ILE A 8 1.75 12.57 -1.83
C ILE A 8 2.39 12.93 -3.16
N GLY A 9 2.13 14.15 -3.62
CA GLY A 9 2.65 14.55 -4.91
C GLY A 9 2.08 13.69 -6.03
N ARG A 10 2.93 12.91 -6.64
CA ARG A 10 2.53 12.08 -7.77
C ARG A 10 2.48 10.61 -7.42
N ILE A 11 2.67 10.28 -6.15
CA ILE A 11 2.70 8.88 -5.77
C ILE A 11 1.63 8.61 -4.75
N TRP A 12 1.24 7.35 -4.68
CA TRP A 12 0.30 6.86 -3.70
C TRP A 12 1.00 5.93 -2.75
N LEU A 13 0.66 6.04 -1.48
CA LEU A 13 1.21 5.17 -0.44
C LEU A 13 0.12 4.27 0.08
N CYS A 14 0.46 3.01 0.28
CA CYS A 14 -0.47 2.04 0.86
C CYS A 14 0.17 1.45 2.09
N TYR A 15 -0.51 1.54 3.22
CA TYR A 15 0.08 1.14 4.48
C TYR A 15 -1.00 0.79 5.50
N THR A 16 -0.58 0.08 6.53
CA THR A 16 -1.41 -0.14 7.72
C THR A 16 -0.54 0.12 8.94
N GLN A 17 -1.19 0.05 10.11
CA GLN A 17 -0.46 0.27 11.35
C GLN A 17 0.64 -0.76 11.58
N THR A 18 0.46 -1.95 11.05
CA THR A 18 1.37 -3.05 11.33
C THR A 18 2.22 -3.45 10.14
N THR A 19 2.04 -2.84 9.00
CA THR A 19 2.77 -3.22 7.80
C THR A 19 3.61 -2.08 7.27
N ALA A 20 4.57 -2.44 6.46
CA ALA A 20 5.44 -1.44 5.84
C ALA A 20 4.67 -0.65 4.80
N VAL A 21 5.14 0.56 4.54
CA VAL A 21 4.55 1.43 3.54
C VAL A 21 4.99 0.98 2.16
N CYS A 22 4.03 0.87 1.25
CA CYS A 22 4.32 0.58 -0.16
C CYS A 22 3.85 1.75 -0.99
N SER A 23 4.60 2.05 -2.05
CA SER A 23 4.28 3.19 -2.89
C SER A 23 4.03 2.73 -4.32
N GLY A 24 3.30 3.55 -5.06
CA GLY A 24 3.03 3.29 -6.46
C GLY A 24 2.60 4.55 -7.16
N SER A 25 2.60 4.50 -8.48
CA SER A 25 2.17 5.65 -9.27
C SER A 25 0.67 5.86 -9.20
N THR A 26 -0.08 4.81 -8.91
CA THR A 26 -1.52 4.88 -8.76
C THR A 26 -1.91 4.18 -7.48
N PRO A 27 -3.10 4.49 -6.95
CA PRO A 27 -3.55 3.80 -5.74
C PRO A 27 -3.64 2.29 -5.95
N GLU A 28 -4.04 1.89 -7.15
CA GLU A 28 -4.13 0.48 -7.44
C GLU A 28 -2.77 -0.20 -7.40
N GLN A 29 -1.77 0.45 -7.94
CA GLN A 29 -0.42 -0.12 -7.92
C GLN A 29 0.12 -0.20 -6.50
N ALA A 30 -0.10 0.84 -5.73
CA ALA A 30 0.35 0.82 -4.34
C ALA A 30 -0.33 -0.31 -3.57
N TYR A 31 -1.62 -0.47 -3.81
CA TYR A 31 -2.38 -1.52 -3.13
C TYR A 31 -1.89 -2.91 -3.55
N GLN A 32 -1.65 -3.09 -4.85
CA GLN A 32 -1.17 -4.39 -5.33
C GLN A 32 0.19 -4.74 -4.74
N LYS A 33 1.08 -3.78 -4.68
CA LYS A 33 2.38 -4.03 -4.08
C LYS A 33 2.25 -4.37 -2.61
N TRP A 34 1.36 -3.68 -1.92
CA TRP A 34 1.12 -3.96 -0.51
C TRP A 34 0.56 -5.37 -0.34
N MET A 35 -0.37 -5.76 -1.21
CA MET A 35 -0.97 -7.08 -1.15
C MET A 35 0.05 -8.18 -1.37
N ILE A 36 0.90 -8.00 -2.36
CA ILE A 36 1.94 -8.99 -2.64
C ILE A 36 2.86 -9.14 -1.46
N LYS A 37 3.24 -8.01 -0.87
CA LYS A 37 4.18 -8.03 0.24
C LYS A 37 3.57 -8.61 1.50
N ASN A 38 2.28 -8.39 1.71
CA ASN A 38 1.62 -8.80 2.95
C ASN A 38 0.70 -9.98 2.77
N LYS A 39 0.73 -10.61 1.62
CA LYS A 39 -0.17 -11.71 1.32
C LYS A 39 0.00 -12.85 2.30
N ALA A 40 1.23 -13.16 2.60
CA ALA A 40 1.53 -14.29 3.48
C ALA A 40 1.18 -13.99 4.93
N ALA A 41 1.02 -12.72 5.26
CA ALA A 41 0.71 -12.33 6.63
C ALA A 41 -0.75 -12.60 6.98
N GLU A 42 -1.54 -12.86 5.98
CA GLU A 42 -2.91 -13.22 6.24
C GLU A 42 -3.00 -14.66 6.74
#